data_a13ae39d024a61bace8178d772a45d40
#
_entry.id   a13ae39d024a61bace8178d772a45d40
#
_cell.length_a   1.000
_cell.length_b   1.000
_cell.length_c   1.000
_cell.angle_alpha   90.00
_cell.angle_beta   90.00
_cell.angle_gamma   90.00
#
_symmetry.space_group_name_H-M   'P 1'
#
loop_
_entity.id
_entity.type
_entity.pdbx_description
1 polymer ?
#
loop_
_entity_poly.entity_id
_entity_poly.type
_entity_poly.pdbx_seq_one_letter_code
_entity_poly.pdbx_strand_id
1 'polypeptide(L)'
;MSYNLEQFKDGLKELQIELNEKQISQFLKYYELLVETNKVMNLTAITEFDEVVEKHFLDSLSLCRVYDLKIDAKILDLGTGAGFPGIPLKIAFPNLELVLADSLNKRIKFLNQVIDELELKDITAVHARAEELGRNKDYREQFDVCVSRAVANLSSLSEYCIPFVKVGGKFISYKSGSIEEEVAEAKKAVFVPVSYTHLRAHETEL
;
A
#
# COMPACT_ATOMS: atom_id res chain seq x y z
N MET A 1 -22.14 1.84 16.05
CA MET A 1 -21.76 3.26 16.21
C MET A 1 -21.93 3.93 14.86
N SER A 2 -22.43 5.16 14.79
CA SER A 2 -22.45 5.91 13.53
C SER A 2 -21.19 6.77 13.46
N TYR A 3 -20.35 6.54 12.45
CA TYR A 3 -19.16 7.34 12.19
C TYR A 3 -19.53 8.57 11.33
N ASN A 4 -18.86 9.69 11.56
CA ASN A 4 -18.99 10.84 10.65
C ASN A 4 -18.15 10.56 9.39
N LEU A 5 -18.81 10.49 8.24
CA LEU A 5 -18.17 10.16 6.96
C LEU A 5 -17.89 11.41 6.09
N GLU A 6 -18.12 12.62 6.59
CA GLU A 6 -17.95 13.85 5.79
C GLU A 6 -16.52 13.98 5.28
N GLN A 7 -15.53 13.92 6.20
CA GLN A 7 -14.11 14.01 5.84
C GLN A 7 -13.70 12.94 4.82
N PHE A 8 -14.18 11.70 4.99
CA PHE A 8 -13.88 10.60 4.06
C PHE A 8 -14.46 10.88 2.67
N LYS A 9 -15.72 11.31 2.61
CA LYS A 9 -16.38 11.63 1.34
C LYS A 9 -15.74 12.81 0.62
N ASP A 10 -15.33 13.83 1.35
CA ASP A 10 -14.67 15.00 0.79
C ASP A 10 -13.29 14.62 0.22
N GLY A 11 -12.50 13.84 0.95
CA GLY A 11 -11.22 13.33 0.45
C GLY A 11 -11.36 12.41 -0.77
N LEU A 12 -12.38 11.54 -0.81
CA LEU A 12 -12.68 10.72 -1.98
C LEU A 12 -13.03 11.59 -3.20
N LYS A 13 -13.80 12.66 -2.99
CA LYS A 13 -14.15 13.61 -4.05
C LYS A 13 -12.92 14.33 -4.60
N GLU A 14 -11.99 14.74 -3.74
CA GLU A 14 -10.72 15.35 -4.15
C GLU A 14 -9.85 14.38 -4.96
N LEU A 15 -9.87 13.10 -4.60
CA LEU A 15 -9.18 12.03 -5.33
C LEU A 15 -9.95 11.55 -6.58
N GLN A 16 -11.15 12.07 -6.83
CA GLN A 16 -12.05 11.65 -7.92
C GLN A 16 -12.35 10.14 -7.89
N ILE A 17 -12.52 9.61 -6.67
CA ILE A 17 -12.86 8.20 -6.41
C ILE A 17 -14.32 8.13 -5.96
N GLU A 18 -15.09 7.28 -6.63
CA GLU A 18 -16.45 6.97 -6.25
C GLU A 18 -16.51 5.58 -5.61
N LEU A 19 -17.06 5.49 -4.41
CA LEU A 19 -17.26 4.23 -3.69
C LEU A 19 -18.77 3.95 -3.59
N ASN A 20 -19.15 2.70 -3.80
CA ASN A 20 -20.51 2.24 -3.53
C ASN A 20 -20.71 1.94 -2.03
N GLU A 21 -21.94 1.67 -1.61
CA GLU A 21 -22.29 1.41 -0.21
C GLU A 21 -21.56 0.19 0.37
N LYS A 22 -21.35 -0.86 -0.44
CA LYS A 22 -20.59 -2.05 -0.01
C LYS A 22 -19.14 -1.67 0.32
N GLN A 23 -18.49 -0.90 -0.54
CA GLN A 23 -17.10 -0.46 -0.35
C GLN A 23 -16.96 0.44 0.90
N ILE A 24 -17.89 1.37 1.10
CA ILE A 24 -17.91 2.19 2.32
C ILE A 24 -18.07 1.30 3.56
N SER A 25 -18.97 0.34 3.53
CA SER A 25 -19.14 -0.63 4.62
C SER A 25 -17.88 -1.47 4.87
N GLN A 26 -17.15 -1.86 3.82
CA GLN A 26 -15.88 -2.55 3.95
C GLN A 26 -14.81 -1.68 4.62
N PHE A 27 -14.71 -0.38 4.30
CA PHE A 27 -13.80 0.55 4.98
C PHE A 27 -14.13 0.67 6.47
N LEU A 28 -15.41 0.80 6.83
CA LEU A 28 -15.83 0.86 8.23
C LEU A 28 -15.53 -0.44 8.99
N LYS A 29 -15.82 -1.58 8.39
CA LYS A 29 -15.52 -2.89 8.97
C LYS A 29 -14.00 -3.07 9.13
N TYR A 30 -13.20 -2.65 8.15
CA TYR A 30 -11.75 -2.68 8.25
C TYR A 30 -11.23 -1.82 9.41
N TYR A 31 -11.76 -0.62 9.57
CA TYR A 31 -11.44 0.23 10.72
C TYR A 31 -11.74 -0.48 12.05
N GLU A 32 -12.92 -1.08 12.19
CA GLU A 32 -13.30 -1.79 13.42
C GLU A 32 -12.35 -2.95 13.72
N LEU A 33 -12.01 -3.76 12.72
CA LEU A 33 -11.05 -4.86 12.85
C LEU A 33 -9.65 -4.35 13.23
N LEU A 34 -9.21 -3.25 12.60
CA LEU A 34 -7.93 -2.62 12.90
C LEU A 34 -7.84 -2.19 14.35
N VAL A 35 -8.83 -1.42 14.84
CA VAL A 35 -8.83 -0.88 16.20
C VAL A 35 -8.96 -2.01 17.23
N GLU A 36 -9.81 -2.99 16.98
CA GLU A 36 -9.96 -4.12 17.90
C GLU A 36 -8.66 -4.94 18.01
N THR A 37 -8.07 -5.28 16.88
CA THR A 37 -6.83 -6.06 16.88
C THR A 37 -5.64 -5.24 17.40
N ASN A 38 -5.66 -3.92 17.20
CA ASN A 38 -4.60 -3.04 17.69
C ASN A 38 -4.45 -3.05 19.22
N LYS A 39 -5.52 -3.33 19.96
CA LYS A 39 -5.49 -3.47 21.44
C LYS A 39 -4.50 -4.54 21.92
N VAL A 40 -4.22 -5.53 21.08
CA VAL A 40 -3.36 -6.69 21.43
C VAL A 40 -2.10 -6.81 20.57
N MET A 41 -2.07 -6.19 19.37
CA MET A 41 -0.98 -6.43 18.41
C MET A 41 -0.08 -5.21 18.13
N ASN A 42 -0.46 -4.01 18.52
CA ASN A 42 0.24 -2.77 18.17
C ASN A 42 0.49 -2.67 16.64
N LEU A 43 -0.59 -2.69 15.86
CA LEU A 43 -0.55 -2.63 14.40
C LEU A 43 -0.25 -1.22 13.90
N THR A 44 -0.81 -0.21 14.59
CA THR A 44 -0.66 1.21 14.28
C THR A 44 -0.70 2.05 15.55
N ALA A 45 -0.06 3.22 15.52
CA ALA A 45 -0.19 4.23 16.58
C ALA A 45 -1.46 5.08 16.42
N ILE A 46 -2.12 5.03 15.26
CA ILE A 46 -3.28 5.85 14.90
C ILE A 46 -4.53 5.01 15.01
N THR A 47 -5.45 5.38 15.91
CA THR A 47 -6.68 4.62 16.21
C THR A 47 -7.95 5.46 16.15
N GLU A 48 -7.83 6.79 16.21
CA GLU A 48 -8.99 7.67 16.07
C GLU A 48 -9.50 7.65 14.63
N PHE A 49 -10.84 7.58 14.47
CA PHE A 49 -11.47 7.35 13.18
C PHE A 49 -11.04 8.37 12.11
N ASP A 50 -11.12 9.65 12.43
CA ASP A 50 -10.80 10.72 11.49
C ASP A 50 -9.33 10.70 11.09
N GLU A 51 -8.42 10.37 12.03
CA GLU A 51 -7.00 10.23 11.71
C GLU A 51 -6.70 8.98 10.85
N VAL A 52 -7.41 7.86 11.08
CA VAL A 52 -7.28 6.65 10.25
C VAL A 52 -7.80 6.93 8.84
N VAL A 53 -8.91 7.66 8.72
CA VAL A 53 -9.46 8.08 7.42
C VAL A 53 -8.42 8.90 6.65
N GLU A 54 -7.86 9.92 7.26
CA GLU A 54 -6.90 10.82 6.61
C GLU A 54 -5.57 10.14 6.32
N LYS A 55 -4.90 9.68 7.39
CA LYS A 55 -3.49 9.22 7.36
C LYS A 55 -3.31 7.78 6.89
N HIS A 56 -4.40 7.01 6.80
CA HIS A 56 -4.34 5.63 6.34
C HIS A 56 -5.18 5.39 5.09
N PHE A 57 -6.47 5.72 5.10
CA PHE A 57 -7.34 5.40 3.98
C PHE A 57 -7.09 6.30 2.77
N LEU A 58 -7.27 7.62 2.95
CA LEU A 58 -7.08 8.58 1.86
C LEU A 58 -5.63 8.65 1.39
N ASP A 59 -4.67 8.60 2.31
CA ASP A 59 -3.25 8.50 1.98
C ASP A 59 -2.96 7.27 1.09
N SER A 60 -3.50 6.10 1.45
CA SER A 60 -3.36 4.89 0.63
C SER A 60 -3.94 5.06 -0.77
N LEU A 61 -5.11 5.70 -0.88
CA LEU A 61 -5.80 5.93 -2.15
C LEU A 61 -5.13 7.00 -3.01
N SER A 62 -4.24 7.83 -2.47
CA SER A 62 -3.49 8.86 -3.21
C SER A 62 -2.65 8.29 -4.36
N LEU A 63 -2.40 6.97 -4.40
CA LEU A 63 -1.76 6.29 -5.52
C LEU A 63 -2.44 6.59 -6.86
N CYS A 64 -3.76 6.84 -6.87
CA CYS A 64 -4.51 7.20 -8.08
C CYS A 64 -4.00 8.48 -8.77
N ARG A 65 -3.26 9.34 -8.07
CA ARG A 65 -2.68 10.56 -8.63
C ARG A 65 -1.47 10.30 -9.54
N VAL A 66 -0.80 9.16 -9.36
CA VAL A 66 0.45 8.81 -10.06
C VAL A 66 0.36 7.52 -10.89
N TYR A 67 -0.70 6.74 -10.67
CA TYR A 67 -0.97 5.49 -11.40
C TYR A 67 -2.46 5.33 -11.66
N ASP A 68 -2.82 4.91 -12.88
CA ASP A 68 -4.20 4.64 -13.24
C ASP A 68 -4.65 3.30 -12.64
N LEU A 69 -5.41 3.37 -11.56
CA LEU A 69 -5.92 2.19 -10.83
C LEU A 69 -7.19 1.60 -11.44
N LYS A 70 -7.74 2.21 -12.51
CA LYS A 70 -8.93 1.69 -13.20
C LYS A 70 -8.57 0.60 -14.20
N ILE A 71 -7.31 0.45 -14.57
CA ILE A 71 -6.82 -0.64 -15.40
C ILE A 71 -6.48 -1.84 -14.53
N ASP A 72 -6.59 -3.03 -15.10
CA ASP A 72 -6.15 -4.26 -14.42
C ASP A 72 -4.65 -4.21 -14.21
N ALA A 73 -4.23 -4.43 -12.98
CA ALA A 73 -2.81 -4.42 -12.61
C ALA A 73 -2.55 -5.38 -11.45
N LYS A 74 -1.37 -5.98 -11.48
CA LYS A 74 -0.83 -6.79 -10.39
C LYS A 74 0.10 -5.94 -9.53
N ILE A 75 -0.26 -5.76 -8.26
CA ILE A 75 0.43 -4.88 -7.33
C ILE A 75 0.98 -5.68 -6.15
N LEU A 76 2.25 -5.43 -5.81
CA LEU A 76 2.86 -5.89 -4.56
C LEU A 76 2.90 -4.74 -3.56
N ASP A 77 2.33 -4.94 -2.39
CA ASP A 77 2.52 -4.07 -1.23
C ASP A 77 3.57 -4.69 -0.31
N LEU A 78 4.79 -4.14 -0.35
CA LEU A 78 5.94 -4.67 0.37
C LEU A 78 6.12 -3.95 1.71
N GLY A 79 6.09 -4.73 2.80
CA GLY A 79 6.09 -4.18 4.15
C GLY A 79 4.73 -3.59 4.53
N THR A 80 3.67 -4.26 4.11
CA THR A 80 2.28 -3.79 4.18
C THR A 80 1.78 -3.45 5.59
N GLY A 81 2.39 -4.02 6.62
CA GLY A 81 2.01 -3.78 8.01
C GLY A 81 0.59 -4.24 8.34
N ALA A 82 -0.25 -3.29 8.68
CA ALA A 82 -1.67 -3.55 8.92
C ALA A 82 -2.50 -3.63 7.62
N GLY A 83 -1.87 -3.61 6.43
CA GLY A 83 -2.53 -3.69 5.13
C GLY A 83 -2.55 -2.36 4.37
N PHE A 84 -1.65 -1.45 4.67
CA PHE A 84 -1.58 -0.14 4.04
C PHE A 84 -0.36 -0.01 3.12
N PRO A 85 -0.55 0.35 1.85
CA PRO A 85 -1.79 0.82 1.22
C PRO A 85 -2.69 -0.27 0.63
N GLY A 86 -2.31 -1.54 0.63
CA GLY A 86 -2.92 -2.61 -0.16
C GLY A 86 -4.41 -2.85 0.08
N ILE A 87 -4.88 -2.94 1.34
CA ILE A 87 -6.30 -3.18 1.65
C ILE A 87 -7.20 -2.03 1.18
N PRO A 88 -6.92 -0.75 1.48
CA PRO A 88 -7.69 0.37 0.92
C PRO A 88 -7.74 0.37 -0.60
N LEU A 89 -6.62 0.08 -1.27
CA LEU A 89 -6.57 -0.01 -2.74
C LEU A 89 -7.48 -1.12 -3.25
N LYS A 90 -7.48 -2.29 -2.61
CA LYS A 90 -8.34 -3.41 -3.02
C LYS A 90 -9.82 -3.14 -2.81
N ILE A 91 -10.18 -2.48 -1.71
CA ILE A 91 -11.57 -2.09 -1.45
C ILE A 91 -12.04 -1.10 -2.53
N ALA A 92 -11.25 -0.07 -2.83
CA ALA A 92 -11.64 0.96 -3.78
C ALA A 92 -11.58 0.50 -5.24
N PHE A 93 -10.63 -0.35 -5.58
CA PHE A 93 -10.37 -0.83 -6.95
C PHE A 93 -10.36 -2.37 -7.01
N PRO A 94 -11.55 -3.00 -7.07
CA PRO A 94 -11.67 -4.47 -7.02
C PRO A 94 -11.04 -5.20 -8.21
N ASN A 95 -10.76 -4.51 -9.32
CA ASN A 95 -10.09 -5.03 -10.51
C ASN A 95 -8.61 -5.35 -10.27
N LEU A 96 -7.97 -4.81 -9.23
CA LEU A 96 -6.57 -5.03 -8.95
C LEU A 96 -6.31 -6.45 -8.40
N GLU A 97 -5.20 -7.08 -8.83
CA GLU A 97 -4.63 -8.25 -8.17
C GLU A 97 -3.56 -7.78 -7.17
N LEU A 98 -3.71 -8.13 -5.89
CA LEU A 98 -2.80 -7.67 -4.83
C LEU A 98 -2.10 -8.81 -4.11
N VAL A 99 -0.82 -8.60 -3.85
CA VAL A 99 -0.03 -9.38 -2.91
C VAL A 99 0.44 -8.46 -1.78
N LEU A 100 0.09 -8.82 -0.55
CA LEU A 100 0.49 -8.13 0.67
C LEU A 100 1.63 -8.90 1.32
N ALA A 101 2.85 -8.37 1.35
CA ALA A 101 3.99 -9.04 1.94
C ALA A 101 4.45 -8.35 3.23
N ASP A 102 4.64 -9.13 4.30
CA ASP A 102 5.22 -8.64 5.55
C ASP A 102 6.07 -9.73 6.21
N SER A 103 7.13 -9.31 6.91
CA SER A 103 8.05 -10.21 7.61
C SER A 103 7.53 -10.70 8.97
N LEU A 104 6.41 -10.18 9.46
CA LEU A 104 5.82 -10.54 10.74
C LEU A 104 4.57 -11.40 10.57
N ASN A 105 4.67 -12.69 10.90
CA ASN A 105 3.57 -13.64 10.76
C ASN A 105 2.28 -13.22 11.49
N LYS A 106 2.38 -12.50 12.61
CA LYS A 106 1.21 -11.96 13.31
C LYS A 106 0.40 -10.99 12.45
N ARG A 107 1.07 -10.17 11.62
CA ARG A 107 0.42 -9.25 10.68
C ARG A 107 -0.27 -10.01 9.56
N ILE A 108 0.37 -11.06 9.03
CA ILE A 108 -0.23 -11.92 8.00
C ILE A 108 -1.53 -12.59 8.51
N LYS A 109 -1.56 -13.03 9.76
CA LYS A 109 -2.79 -13.56 10.36
C LYS A 109 -3.92 -12.52 10.40
N PHE A 110 -3.60 -11.29 10.80
CA PHE A 110 -4.56 -10.17 10.77
C PHE A 110 -5.03 -9.87 9.35
N LEU A 111 -4.12 -9.80 8.38
CA LEU A 111 -4.46 -9.54 6.98
C LEU A 111 -5.38 -10.60 6.40
N ASN A 112 -5.13 -11.89 6.68
CA ASN A 112 -6.02 -12.97 6.24
C ASN A 112 -7.41 -12.84 6.88
N GLN A 113 -7.49 -12.50 8.17
CA GLN A 113 -8.77 -12.21 8.80
C GLN A 113 -9.52 -11.06 8.11
N VAL A 114 -8.83 -9.96 7.80
CA VAL A 114 -9.44 -8.81 7.09
C VAL A 114 -9.90 -9.22 5.70
N ILE A 115 -9.08 -9.96 4.94
CA ILE A 115 -9.42 -10.44 3.60
C ILE A 115 -10.70 -11.28 3.63
N ASP A 116 -10.78 -12.21 4.58
CA ASP A 116 -11.94 -13.10 4.74
C ASP A 116 -13.19 -12.34 5.19
N GLU A 117 -13.08 -11.48 6.21
CA GLU A 117 -14.20 -10.73 6.76
C GLU A 117 -14.77 -9.66 5.82
N LEU A 118 -13.95 -9.12 4.94
CA LEU A 118 -14.35 -8.17 3.90
C LEU A 118 -14.70 -8.85 2.57
N GLU A 119 -14.59 -10.18 2.49
CA GLU A 119 -14.83 -10.97 1.27
C GLU A 119 -14.04 -10.47 0.05
N LEU A 120 -12.79 -10.03 0.28
CA LEU A 120 -11.94 -9.53 -0.81
C LEU A 120 -11.47 -10.68 -1.70
N LYS A 121 -11.47 -10.45 -3.02
CA LYS A 121 -11.02 -11.43 -4.03
C LYS A 121 -9.72 -10.96 -4.66
N ASP A 122 -8.96 -11.87 -5.27
CA ASP A 122 -7.70 -11.57 -5.98
C ASP A 122 -6.72 -10.75 -5.12
N ILE A 123 -6.63 -11.12 -3.85
CA ILE A 123 -5.70 -10.56 -2.89
C ILE A 123 -5.17 -11.68 -1.98
N THR A 124 -3.87 -11.70 -1.74
CA THR A 124 -3.20 -12.69 -0.90
C THR A 124 -2.22 -12.03 0.06
N ALA A 125 -2.10 -12.57 1.27
CA ALA A 125 -1.10 -12.14 2.25
C ALA A 125 0.02 -13.17 2.37
N VAL A 126 1.27 -12.73 2.26
CA VAL A 126 2.47 -13.59 2.20
C VAL A 126 3.42 -13.24 3.33
N HIS A 127 3.77 -14.23 4.15
CA HIS A 127 4.81 -14.11 5.16
C HIS A 127 6.17 -14.36 4.54
N ALA A 128 6.93 -13.30 4.31
CA ALA A 128 8.28 -13.40 3.77
C ALA A 128 9.10 -12.14 4.07
N ARG A 129 10.42 -12.29 4.06
CA ARG A 129 11.34 -11.15 3.95
C ARG A 129 11.51 -10.77 2.49
N ALA A 130 11.74 -9.47 2.22
CA ALA A 130 11.89 -8.95 0.87
C ALA A 130 12.99 -9.68 0.08
N GLU A 131 14.13 -9.92 0.72
CA GLU A 131 15.30 -10.56 0.12
C GLU A 131 15.04 -12.03 -0.26
N GLU A 132 14.23 -12.73 0.52
CA GLU A 132 13.84 -14.12 0.25
C GLU A 132 12.80 -14.15 -0.88
N LEU A 133 11.79 -13.28 -0.79
CA LEU A 133 10.74 -13.18 -1.79
C LEU A 133 11.29 -12.78 -3.16
N GLY A 134 12.25 -11.85 -3.21
CA GLY A 134 12.88 -11.36 -4.43
C GLY A 134 13.73 -12.40 -5.17
N ARG A 135 14.06 -13.53 -4.52
CA ARG A 135 14.73 -14.69 -5.14
C ARG A 135 13.74 -15.71 -5.73
N ASN A 136 12.48 -15.62 -5.31
CA ASN A 136 11.45 -16.53 -5.82
C ASN A 136 10.94 -16.05 -7.18
N LYS A 137 11.04 -16.93 -8.20
CA LYS A 137 10.64 -16.64 -9.58
C LYS A 137 9.17 -16.32 -9.75
N ASP A 138 8.31 -16.77 -8.83
CA ASP A 138 6.87 -16.50 -8.85
C ASP A 138 6.54 -15.04 -8.47
N TYR A 139 7.51 -14.34 -7.89
CA TYR A 139 7.34 -12.95 -7.45
C TYR A 139 8.28 -11.98 -8.17
N ARG A 140 9.49 -12.44 -8.54
CA ARG A 140 10.48 -11.60 -9.20
C ARG A 140 10.01 -11.18 -10.59
N GLU A 141 10.01 -9.85 -10.85
CA GLU A 141 9.61 -9.26 -12.13
C GLU A 141 8.18 -9.63 -12.56
N GLN A 142 7.27 -9.81 -11.58
CA GLN A 142 5.88 -10.23 -11.84
C GLN A 142 4.85 -9.12 -11.66
N PHE A 143 5.23 -7.97 -11.12
CA PHE A 143 4.29 -6.93 -10.74
C PHE A 143 4.36 -5.71 -11.64
N ASP A 144 3.20 -5.16 -11.99
CA ASP A 144 3.09 -3.91 -12.72
C ASP A 144 3.50 -2.73 -11.83
N VAL A 145 3.17 -2.84 -10.52
CA VAL A 145 3.55 -1.86 -9.51
C VAL A 145 4.01 -2.58 -8.24
N CYS A 146 5.12 -2.11 -7.67
CA CYS A 146 5.47 -2.41 -6.29
C CYS A 146 5.30 -1.13 -5.47
N VAL A 147 4.51 -1.19 -4.41
CA VAL A 147 4.32 -0.07 -3.48
C VAL A 147 4.95 -0.40 -2.14
N SER A 148 5.41 0.63 -1.42
CA SER A 148 5.84 0.49 -0.03
C SER A 148 5.61 1.79 0.73
N ARG A 149 5.05 1.66 1.95
CA ARG A 149 4.86 2.75 2.91
C ARG A 149 5.72 2.52 4.16
N ALA A 150 6.94 2.05 3.95
CA ALA A 150 7.86 1.72 5.03
C ALA A 150 8.75 2.90 5.45
N VAL A 151 9.25 2.83 6.68
CA VAL A 151 10.07 3.88 7.31
C VAL A 151 11.53 3.85 6.84
N ALA A 152 11.96 2.81 6.11
CA ALA A 152 13.31 2.70 5.60
C ALA A 152 13.61 3.82 4.57
N ASN A 153 14.89 4.17 4.42
CA ASN A 153 15.29 5.17 3.43
C ASN A 153 15.02 4.68 1.99
N LEU A 154 14.88 5.62 1.05
CA LEU A 154 14.46 5.32 -0.31
C LEU A 154 15.46 4.43 -1.07
N SER A 155 16.76 4.52 -0.79
CA SER A 155 17.77 3.67 -1.42
C SER A 155 17.58 2.20 -1.05
N SER A 156 17.41 1.90 0.24
CA SER A 156 17.13 0.53 0.71
C SER A 156 15.79 0.01 0.21
N LEU A 157 14.75 0.85 0.20
CA LEU A 157 13.44 0.47 -0.35
C LEU A 157 13.53 0.15 -1.84
N SER A 158 14.34 0.91 -2.59
CA SER A 158 14.56 0.64 -4.02
C SER A 158 15.21 -0.71 -4.24
N GLU A 159 16.22 -1.07 -3.46
CA GLU A 159 16.87 -2.38 -3.53
C GLU A 159 15.90 -3.54 -3.24
N TYR A 160 14.99 -3.35 -2.27
CA TYR A 160 13.99 -4.36 -1.92
C TYR A 160 12.84 -4.46 -2.92
N CYS A 161 12.37 -3.33 -3.47
CA CYS A 161 11.15 -3.29 -4.26
C CYS A 161 11.37 -3.49 -5.78
N ILE A 162 12.47 -2.94 -6.34
CA ILE A 162 12.74 -3.02 -7.78
C ILE A 162 12.78 -4.46 -8.32
N PRO A 163 13.34 -5.45 -7.61
CA PRO A 163 13.38 -6.83 -8.10
C PRO A 163 12.01 -7.45 -8.42
N PHE A 164 10.94 -6.92 -7.89
CA PHE A 164 9.58 -7.44 -8.12
C PHE A 164 8.90 -6.84 -9.35
N VAL A 165 9.40 -5.70 -9.83
CA VAL A 165 8.74 -4.91 -10.86
C VAL A 165 9.07 -5.45 -12.25
N LYS A 166 8.04 -5.64 -13.08
CA LYS A 166 8.19 -5.98 -14.51
C LYS A 166 8.95 -4.89 -15.26
N VAL A 167 9.54 -5.25 -16.40
CA VAL A 167 10.06 -4.23 -17.35
C VAL A 167 8.92 -3.29 -17.76
N GLY A 168 9.13 -2.00 -17.57
CA GLY A 168 8.11 -0.96 -17.82
C GLY A 168 7.14 -0.72 -16.65
N GLY A 169 7.19 -1.54 -15.59
CA GLY A 169 6.44 -1.32 -14.35
C GLY A 169 7.02 -0.21 -13.48
N LYS A 170 6.46 0.01 -12.29
CA LYS A 170 6.83 1.11 -11.40
C LYS A 170 7.04 0.65 -9.96
N PHE A 171 8.07 1.17 -9.30
CA PHE A 171 8.14 1.22 -7.85
C PHE A 171 7.66 2.58 -7.37
N ILE A 172 6.72 2.60 -6.43
CA ILE A 172 6.13 3.81 -5.86
C ILE A 172 6.25 3.75 -4.34
N SER A 173 6.99 4.70 -3.76
CA SER A 173 7.20 4.79 -2.32
C SER A 173 6.35 5.91 -1.74
N TYR A 174 5.58 5.60 -0.70
CA TYR A 174 4.89 6.59 0.11
C TYR A 174 5.87 7.19 1.11
N LYS A 175 6.04 8.49 1.05
CA LYS A 175 6.95 9.24 1.92
C LYS A 175 6.28 10.51 2.43
N SER A 176 6.66 10.94 3.63
CA SER A 176 6.22 12.21 4.23
C SER A 176 7.43 13.13 4.41
N GLY A 177 7.22 14.43 4.23
CA GLY A 177 8.26 15.47 4.39
C GLY A 177 9.14 15.67 3.16
N SER A 178 10.20 16.49 3.32
CA SER A 178 11.16 16.76 2.25
C SER A 178 11.95 15.50 1.92
N ILE A 179 11.90 15.07 0.66
CA ILE A 179 12.52 13.84 0.15
C ILE A 179 13.70 14.10 -0.80
N GLU A 180 14.09 15.35 -1.00
CA GLU A 180 15.10 15.75 -1.99
C GLU A 180 16.45 15.06 -1.78
N GLU A 181 16.92 15.01 -0.53
CA GLU A 181 18.19 14.33 -0.18
C GLU A 181 18.06 12.81 -0.37
N GLU A 182 16.96 12.20 0.08
CA GLU A 182 16.68 10.77 -0.12
C GLU A 182 16.61 10.40 -1.59
N VAL A 183 16.01 11.24 -2.44
CA VAL A 183 15.95 11.03 -3.90
C VAL A 183 17.34 11.12 -4.51
N ALA A 184 18.18 12.06 -4.07
CA ALA A 184 19.54 12.20 -4.57
C ALA A 184 20.42 10.98 -4.21
N GLU A 185 20.26 10.42 -3.01
CA GLU A 185 20.93 9.19 -2.58
C GLU A 185 20.39 7.96 -3.32
N ALA A 186 19.08 7.83 -3.46
CA ALA A 186 18.46 6.73 -4.16
C ALA A 186 18.85 6.68 -5.65
N LYS A 187 19.03 7.83 -6.30
CA LYS A 187 19.56 7.88 -7.68
C LYS A 187 20.90 7.15 -7.81
N LYS A 188 21.78 7.25 -6.83
CA LYS A 188 23.06 6.53 -6.83
C LYS A 188 22.86 5.02 -6.66
N ALA A 189 21.97 4.60 -5.75
CA ALA A 189 21.70 3.20 -5.47
C ALA A 189 21.03 2.49 -6.68
N VAL A 190 20.15 3.18 -7.39
CA VAL A 190 19.41 2.64 -8.53
C VAL A 190 20.29 2.56 -9.80
N PHE A 191 21.36 3.35 -9.90
CA PHE A 191 22.26 3.35 -11.06
C PHE A 191 23.21 2.13 -11.11
N VAL A 192 23.37 1.41 -10.01
CA VAL A 192 24.34 0.30 -9.90
C VAL A 192 23.85 -1.04 -10.43
N PRO A 193 22.59 -1.45 -10.35
CA PRO A 193 22.14 -2.71 -10.95
C PRO A 193 21.06 -2.55 -12.03
N VAL A 194 21.49 -2.52 -13.29
CA VAL A 194 20.69 -3.05 -14.41
C VAL A 194 19.22 -2.62 -14.50
N SER A 195 18.94 -1.36 -14.73
CA SER A 195 17.75 -0.97 -15.54
C SER A 195 17.65 0.54 -15.67
N TYR A 196 17.18 0.99 -16.81
CA TYR A 196 16.77 2.37 -17.06
C TYR A 196 15.62 2.76 -16.12
N THR A 197 15.93 3.39 -15.00
CA THR A 197 14.93 3.84 -14.04
C THR A 197 14.83 5.35 -14.07
N HIS A 198 13.65 5.87 -14.41
CA HIS A 198 13.33 7.27 -14.25
C HIS A 198 12.76 7.49 -12.87
N LEU A 199 13.54 8.09 -11.96
CA LEU A 199 13.02 8.59 -10.70
C LEU A 199 12.28 9.90 -10.95
N ARG A 200 10.97 9.91 -10.75
CA ARG A 200 10.14 11.12 -10.69
C ARG A 200 9.64 11.26 -9.26
N ALA A 201 9.98 12.37 -8.62
CA ALA A 201 9.34 12.76 -7.37
C ALA A 201 8.02 13.48 -7.71
N HIS A 202 6.91 13.03 -7.16
CA HIS A 202 5.66 13.75 -7.12
C HIS A 202 5.36 14.03 -5.65
N GLU A 203 5.40 15.31 -5.28
CA GLU A 203 4.89 15.76 -4.00
C GLU A 203 3.37 15.80 -4.09
N THR A 204 2.71 15.07 -3.20
CA THR A 204 1.28 15.20 -2.97
C THR A 204 1.12 15.78 -1.57
N GLU A 205 0.88 17.10 -1.48
CA GLU A 205 0.32 17.68 -0.27
C GLU A 205 -1.15 17.29 -0.18
N LEU A 206 -1.49 16.61 0.90
CA LEU A 206 -2.86 16.43 1.37
C LEU A 206 -3.12 17.41 2.50
#